data_ddc57a82a134cbd6a109d3401d0a2a32
#
_entry.id   ddc57a82a134cbd6a109d3401d0a2a32
#
_cell.length_a   1.000
_cell.length_b   1.000
_cell.length_c   1.000
_cell.angle_alpha   90.00
_cell.angle_beta   90.00
_cell.angle_gamma   90.00
#
_symmetry.space_group_name_H-M   'P 1'
#
loop_
_entity.id
_entity.type
_entity.pdbx_description
1 polymer ?
#
loop_
_entity_poly.entity_id
_entity_poly.type
_entity_poly.pdbx_seq_one_letter_code
_entity_poly.pdbx_strand_id
1 'polypeptide(L)'
;QHLGESAVRTIAMDSTEGLVRGAEAVDTGAPITVPVGPETLGRILNVIGEPVDEGQPVKSKKYYPIHRAAPDYVDQSTEAEILVTGIKVVDLLAPYAKGGKIGLFGGAGVGKTVLIMELINNVAKAHGGYSVFAGVGERTREGNDLYHEMVESGVIKTDGPGSKAALVYGQMNEPPGARSRVALTGLTLAEYFRDEEGQDVLFFVDNIFRFTQAGSEVSALLGRIPSAVGYQPTLATDMGALQERITTTNKGSITSVQAIYVPADDLTDPAPAASFAHLDATTVLSRQIAELGIYPAVDPLDSSSRMLDPRIVGEHHYNIAREVQEVLQQYKSLQDIIAILGMDELSEEDKLTVARARKIQRFLSQPFHVAEVFTGAPGKLVSLEDTIAGFEGILKGEYDHLPEAAFYLVGTIEEAIEKGKKLTQDAA
;
A
#
# COMPACT_ATOMS: atom_id res chain seq x y z
N GLN A 1 21.26 15.40 20.54
CA GLN A 1 22.72 15.46 20.29
C GLN A 1 23.39 16.06 21.50
N HIS A 2 24.37 15.37 22.04
CA HIS A 2 25.23 15.95 23.11
C HIS A 2 26.14 17.03 22.55
N LEU A 3 26.21 18.16 23.26
CA LEU A 3 27.06 19.31 22.92
C LEU A 3 28.15 19.52 23.99
N GLY A 4 28.66 18.46 24.59
CA GLY A 4 29.58 18.46 25.70
C GLY A 4 28.96 17.84 26.94
N GLU A 5 29.52 18.07 28.11
CA GLU A 5 29.12 17.41 29.35
C GLU A 5 27.80 17.91 29.94
N SER A 6 27.43 19.16 29.63
CA SER A 6 26.34 19.88 30.31
C SER A 6 25.20 20.37 29.40
N ALA A 7 25.29 20.13 28.08
CA ALA A 7 24.32 20.64 27.13
C ALA A 7 23.92 19.60 26.10
N VAL A 8 22.65 19.60 25.74
CA VAL A 8 22.09 18.78 24.66
C VAL A 8 21.29 19.64 23.68
N ARG A 9 21.35 19.29 22.42
CA ARG A 9 20.48 19.83 21.39
C ARG A 9 19.35 18.84 21.16
N THR A 10 18.11 19.31 21.28
CA THR A 10 16.91 18.51 21.09
C THR A 10 16.14 19.00 19.87
N ILE A 11 15.31 18.12 19.30
CA ILE A 11 14.41 18.43 18.21
C ILE A 11 12.99 18.32 18.73
N ALA A 12 12.22 19.40 18.55
CA ALA A 12 10.84 19.45 19.02
C ALA A 12 9.92 18.58 18.16
N MET A 13 8.96 17.93 18.81
CA MET A 13 7.87 17.17 18.18
C MET A 13 6.61 18.00 17.99
N ASP A 14 6.59 19.23 18.47
CA ASP A 14 5.52 20.19 18.35
C ASP A 14 6.09 21.58 18.13
N SER A 15 5.22 22.61 18.03
CA SER A 15 5.64 23.99 17.86
C SER A 15 6.58 24.45 19.00
N THR A 16 7.59 25.20 18.61
CA THR A 16 8.50 25.87 19.57
C THR A 16 8.13 27.33 19.83
N GLU A 17 7.01 27.79 19.28
CA GLU A 17 6.54 29.15 19.48
C GLU A 17 6.23 29.41 20.97
N GLY A 18 6.69 30.53 21.48
CA GLY A 18 6.50 30.90 22.88
C GLY A 18 7.53 30.31 23.85
N LEU A 19 8.46 29.45 23.40
CA LEU A 19 9.58 29.03 24.24
C LEU A 19 10.56 30.20 24.47
N VAL A 20 10.90 30.41 25.71
CA VAL A 20 11.82 31.45 26.13
C VAL A 20 13.07 30.86 26.76
N ARG A 21 14.16 31.61 26.70
CA ARG A 21 15.41 31.22 27.37
C ARG A 21 15.14 31.11 28.88
N GLY A 22 15.60 30.03 29.47
CA GLY A 22 15.41 29.78 30.91
C GLY A 22 14.09 29.02 31.23
N ALA A 23 13.30 28.66 30.23
CA ALA A 23 12.17 27.76 30.43
C ALA A 23 12.64 26.41 31.00
N GLU A 24 11.84 25.83 31.88
CA GLU A 24 12.13 24.53 32.49
C GLU A 24 12.06 23.41 31.45
N ALA A 25 13.04 22.51 31.47
CA ALA A 25 13.05 21.29 30.68
C ALA A 25 13.10 20.10 31.62
N VAL A 26 12.14 19.17 31.44
CA VAL A 26 12.01 17.98 32.28
C VAL A 26 12.37 16.75 31.47
N ASP A 27 13.35 15.97 31.96
CA ASP A 27 13.66 14.66 31.42
C ASP A 27 12.62 13.65 31.92
N THR A 28 11.94 12.97 31.00
CA THR A 28 10.94 11.92 31.33
C THR A 28 11.58 10.62 31.77
N GLY A 29 12.89 10.45 31.57
CA GLY A 29 13.65 9.25 31.92
C GLY A 29 13.40 8.04 31.00
N ALA A 30 12.65 8.23 29.92
CA ALA A 30 12.31 7.17 28.97
C ALA A 30 12.23 7.73 27.53
N PRO A 31 12.48 6.92 26.49
CA PRO A 31 12.22 7.31 25.11
C PRO A 31 10.71 7.58 24.89
N ILE A 32 10.37 8.18 23.73
CA ILE A 32 8.98 8.40 23.34
C ILE A 32 8.24 7.07 23.34
N THR A 33 7.19 6.95 24.17
CA THR A 33 6.31 5.79 24.23
C THR A 33 4.90 6.18 23.80
N VAL A 34 4.22 5.26 23.15
CA VAL A 34 2.87 5.46 22.63
C VAL A 34 1.95 4.34 23.08
N PRO A 35 0.64 4.61 23.24
CA PRO A 35 -0.31 3.57 23.54
C PRO A 35 -0.40 2.59 22.36
N VAL A 36 -0.51 1.31 22.67
CA VAL A 36 -0.68 0.24 21.70
C VAL A 36 -1.85 -0.66 22.09
N GLY A 37 -2.41 -1.38 21.16
CA GLY A 37 -3.45 -2.35 21.40
C GLY A 37 -4.79 -2.01 20.74
N PRO A 38 -5.84 -2.83 21.00
CA PRO A 38 -7.15 -2.66 20.38
C PRO A 38 -7.80 -1.30 20.64
N GLU A 39 -7.42 -0.63 21.71
CA GLU A 39 -7.93 0.70 22.08
C GLU A 39 -7.52 1.81 21.10
N THR A 40 -6.51 1.56 20.27
CA THR A 40 -6.06 2.48 19.21
C THR A 40 -6.89 2.38 17.93
N LEU A 41 -7.65 1.30 17.77
CA LEU A 41 -8.45 1.08 16.55
C LEU A 41 -9.54 2.14 16.40
N GLY A 42 -9.68 2.65 15.19
CA GLY A 42 -10.62 3.72 14.87
C GLY A 42 -10.18 5.11 15.32
N ARG A 43 -9.00 5.24 15.92
CA ARG A 43 -8.48 6.51 16.46
C ARG A 43 -7.43 7.10 15.52
N ILE A 44 -7.27 8.41 15.62
CA ILE A 44 -6.19 9.15 14.95
C ILE A 44 -5.26 9.71 16.03
N LEU A 45 -4.02 9.28 16.00
CA LEU A 45 -2.99 9.68 16.96
C LEU A 45 -1.90 10.53 16.26
N ASN A 46 -1.23 11.37 17.04
CA ASN A 46 -0.03 12.07 16.59
C ASN A 46 1.25 11.24 16.88
N VAL A 47 2.41 11.83 16.63
CA VAL A 47 3.71 11.15 16.79
C VAL A 47 3.97 10.65 18.22
N ILE A 48 3.44 11.31 19.23
CA ILE A 48 3.60 10.95 20.65
C ILE A 48 2.41 10.16 21.20
N GLY A 49 1.47 9.76 20.34
CA GLY A 49 0.31 8.96 20.73
C GLY A 49 -0.85 9.73 21.34
N GLU A 50 -0.86 11.05 21.22
CA GLU A 50 -2.00 11.87 21.62
C GLU A 50 -3.07 11.88 20.52
N PRO A 51 -4.37 11.91 20.89
CA PRO A 51 -5.44 11.95 19.93
C PRO A 51 -5.53 13.30 19.21
N VAL A 52 -5.77 13.26 17.90
CA VAL A 52 -6.03 14.42 17.04
C VAL A 52 -7.42 14.36 16.39
N ASP A 53 -8.24 13.41 16.81
CA ASP A 53 -9.60 13.14 16.36
C ASP A 53 -10.69 13.75 17.29
N GLU A 54 -10.32 14.75 18.11
CA GLU A 54 -11.16 15.36 19.13
C GLU A 54 -11.67 14.37 20.21
N GLY A 55 -11.18 13.14 20.20
CA GLY A 55 -11.52 12.09 21.17
C GLY A 55 -10.75 12.22 22.48
N GLN A 56 -11.16 11.43 23.45
CA GLN A 56 -10.44 11.33 24.72
C GLN A 56 -9.09 10.63 24.53
N PRO A 57 -8.09 10.89 25.39
CA PRO A 57 -6.83 10.17 25.38
C PRO A 57 -7.03 8.65 25.37
N VAL A 58 -6.24 7.95 24.58
CA VAL A 58 -6.31 6.49 24.50
C VAL A 58 -5.80 5.89 25.79
N LYS A 59 -6.66 5.16 26.50
CA LYS A 59 -6.32 4.44 27.73
C LYS A 59 -5.95 3.00 27.39
N SER A 60 -4.70 2.79 27.06
CA SER A 60 -4.20 1.44 26.76
C SER A 60 -3.59 0.77 28.00
N LYS A 61 -3.64 -0.55 28.00
CA LYS A 61 -2.96 -1.38 29.03
C LYS A 61 -1.46 -1.44 28.82
N LYS A 62 -0.99 -1.19 27.58
CA LYS A 62 0.43 -1.27 27.22
C LYS A 62 0.86 -0.02 26.46
N TYR A 63 2.11 0.36 26.69
CA TYR A 63 2.80 1.46 26.00
C TYR A 63 4.13 0.93 25.48
N TYR A 64 4.45 1.19 24.24
CA TYR A 64 5.68 0.76 23.60
C TYR A 64 6.54 1.97 23.18
N PRO A 65 7.86 1.89 23.31
CA PRO A 65 8.75 2.89 22.74
C PRO A 65 8.71 2.83 21.22
N ILE A 66 8.73 3.99 20.56
CA ILE A 66 8.74 4.07 19.09
C ILE A 66 10.10 3.68 18.49
N HIS A 67 11.19 3.84 19.25
CA HIS A 67 12.51 3.39 18.88
C HIS A 67 12.72 1.97 19.42
N ARG A 68 12.64 1.00 18.51
CA ARG A 68 12.82 -0.42 18.82
C ARG A 68 13.79 -1.03 17.82
N ALA A 69 14.50 -2.06 18.26
CA ALA A 69 15.30 -2.88 17.36
C ALA A 69 14.39 -3.72 16.44
N ALA A 70 14.91 -4.08 15.27
CA ALA A 70 14.29 -5.11 14.45
C ALA A 70 14.21 -6.44 15.22
N PRO A 71 13.28 -7.35 14.88
CA PRO A 71 13.24 -8.68 15.45
C PRO A 71 14.58 -9.40 15.28
N ASP A 72 14.98 -10.18 16.29
CA ASP A 72 16.18 -10.99 16.23
C ASP A 72 16.09 -12.01 15.09
N TYR A 73 17.21 -12.35 14.50
CA TYR A 73 17.28 -13.28 13.38
C TYR A 73 16.59 -14.63 13.66
N VAL A 74 16.68 -15.11 14.89
CA VAL A 74 16.04 -16.37 15.32
C VAL A 74 14.52 -16.29 15.41
N ASP A 75 13.97 -15.10 15.53
CA ASP A 75 12.53 -14.87 15.62
C ASP A 75 11.89 -14.59 14.25
N GLN A 76 12.69 -14.37 13.22
CA GLN A 76 12.21 -14.12 11.86
C GLN A 76 11.88 -15.43 11.14
N SER A 77 10.76 -15.45 10.44
CA SER A 77 10.44 -16.53 9.50
C SER A 77 11.17 -16.30 8.17
N THR A 78 11.76 -17.37 7.65
CA THR A 78 12.45 -17.37 6.35
C THR A 78 11.59 -17.94 5.21
N GLU A 79 10.37 -18.36 5.51
CA GLU A 79 9.46 -18.92 4.51
C GLU A 79 8.95 -17.79 3.60
N ALA A 80 9.13 -17.99 2.29
CA ALA A 80 8.59 -17.09 1.28
C ALA A 80 7.12 -17.47 1.01
N GLU A 81 6.20 -16.64 1.47
CA GLU A 81 4.76 -16.84 1.35
C GLU A 81 4.12 -15.58 0.77
N ILE A 82 3.15 -15.75 -0.12
CA ILE A 82 2.38 -14.62 -0.63
C ILE A 82 1.23 -14.26 0.30
N LEU A 83 0.94 -12.96 0.40
CA LEU A 83 -0.27 -12.45 1.05
C LEU A 83 -1.36 -12.30 -0.02
N VAL A 84 -2.35 -13.18 0.00
CA VAL A 84 -3.48 -13.10 -0.94
C VAL A 84 -4.38 -11.92 -0.57
N THR A 85 -4.54 -10.99 -1.50
CA THR A 85 -5.28 -9.74 -1.28
C THR A 85 -6.75 -9.82 -1.70
N GLY A 86 -7.12 -10.82 -2.48
CA GLY A 86 -8.45 -10.94 -3.09
C GLY A 86 -8.67 -10.00 -4.28
N ILE A 87 -7.62 -9.32 -4.74
CA ILE A 87 -7.62 -8.43 -5.91
C ILE A 87 -6.89 -9.13 -7.05
N LYS A 88 -7.62 -9.47 -8.12
CA LYS A 88 -7.12 -10.30 -9.23
C LYS A 88 -5.81 -9.83 -9.81
N VAL A 89 -5.71 -8.55 -10.16
CA VAL A 89 -4.53 -7.99 -10.82
C VAL A 89 -3.29 -8.07 -9.93
N VAL A 90 -3.45 -7.85 -8.65
CA VAL A 90 -2.36 -7.92 -7.66
C VAL A 90 -1.93 -9.38 -7.47
N ASP A 91 -2.85 -10.25 -7.13
CA ASP A 91 -2.56 -11.64 -6.78
C ASP A 91 -1.99 -12.44 -7.95
N LEU A 92 -2.42 -12.15 -9.17
CA LEU A 92 -1.92 -12.84 -10.37
C LEU A 92 -0.54 -12.33 -10.82
N LEU A 93 -0.40 -11.01 -10.98
CA LEU A 93 0.70 -10.40 -11.74
C LEU A 93 1.79 -9.76 -10.86
N ALA A 94 1.41 -9.28 -9.69
CA ALA A 94 2.33 -8.63 -8.75
C ALA A 94 1.99 -9.00 -7.31
N PRO A 95 2.05 -10.29 -6.93
CA PRO A 95 1.63 -10.77 -5.62
C PRO A 95 2.47 -10.16 -4.51
N TYR A 96 1.83 -9.85 -3.40
CA TYR A 96 2.48 -9.29 -2.22
C TYR A 96 3.16 -10.37 -1.41
N ALA A 97 4.39 -10.08 -0.98
CA ALA A 97 5.09 -10.92 -0.03
C ALA A 97 4.51 -10.70 1.37
N LYS A 98 4.14 -11.77 2.06
CA LYS A 98 3.80 -11.72 3.48
C LYS A 98 5.03 -11.30 4.28
N GLY A 99 4.89 -10.23 5.05
CA GLY A 99 6.05 -9.62 5.72
C GLY A 99 6.95 -8.78 4.81
N GLY A 100 6.54 -8.54 3.56
CA GLY A 100 7.29 -7.80 2.57
C GLY A 100 6.96 -6.30 2.54
N LYS A 101 7.67 -5.60 1.67
CA LYS A 101 7.54 -4.16 1.46
C LYS A 101 7.12 -3.92 0.01
N ILE A 102 5.97 -3.29 -0.15
CA ILE A 102 5.37 -3.01 -1.45
C ILE A 102 5.43 -1.50 -1.71
N GLY A 103 6.06 -1.11 -2.81
CA GLY A 103 6.02 0.26 -3.28
C GLY A 103 4.73 0.53 -4.05
N LEU A 104 4.00 1.57 -3.67
CA LEU A 104 2.79 2.02 -4.35
C LEU A 104 3.08 3.32 -5.08
N PHE A 105 2.97 3.28 -6.41
CA PHE A 105 3.19 4.42 -7.29
C PHE A 105 1.87 4.85 -7.91
N GLY A 106 1.62 6.12 -8.00
CA GLY A 106 0.44 6.64 -8.66
C GLY A 106 0.23 8.13 -8.40
N GLY A 107 -0.20 8.83 -9.42
CA GLY A 107 -0.56 10.23 -9.33
C GLY A 107 -1.91 10.46 -8.62
N ALA A 108 -2.34 11.71 -8.59
CA ALA A 108 -3.65 12.06 -8.06
C ALA A 108 -4.78 11.49 -8.93
N GLY A 109 -5.86 11.04 -8.31
CA GLY A 109 -7.10 10.64 -9.00
C GLY A 109 -7.06 9.27 -9.69
N VAL A 110 -6.07 8.42 -9.39
CA VAL A 110 -5.98 7.07 -9.96
C VAL A 110 -6.51 5.97 -9.04
N GLY A 111 -7.14 6.33 -7.93
CA GLY A 111 -7.77 5.38 -7.01
C GLY A 111 -6.83 4.81 -5.94
N LYS A 112 -5.74 5.50 -5.60
CA LYS A 112 -4.82 5.08 -4.53
C LYS A 112 -5.53 4.83 -3.20
N THR A 113 -6.33 5.77 -2.76
CA THR A 113 -7.08 5.71 -1.49
C THR A 113 -8.06 4.54 -1.48
N VAL A 114 -8.79 4.35 -2.57
CA VAL A 114 -9.77 3.27 -2.70
C VAL A 114 -9.09 1.90 -2.65
N LEU A 115 -7.93 1.76 -3.30
CA LEU A 115 -7.13 0.54 -3.23
C LEU A 115 -6.65 0.25 -1.81
N ILE A 116 -6.16 1.26 -1.10
CA ILE A 116 -5.73 1.13 0.30
C ILE A 116 -6.88 0.66 1.19
N MET A 117 -8.04 1.27 1.07
CA MET A 117 -9.22 0.88 1.85
C MET A 117 -9.69 -0.54 1.53
N GLU A 118 -9.64 -0.95 0.27
CA GLU A 118 -10.01 -2.32 -0.12
C GLU A 118 -9.02 -3.35 0.42
N LEU A 119 -7.73 -3.06 0.41
CA LEU A 119 -6.71 -3.91 1.03
C LEU A 119 -6.96 -4.08 2.53
N ILE A 120 -7.26 -3.00 3.24
CA ILE A 120 -7.60 -3.04 4.67
C ILE A 120 -8.84 -3.92 4.91
N ASN A 121 -9.88 -3.72 4.13
CA ASN A 121 -11.12 -4.48 4.24
C ASN A 121 -10.89 -5.97 3.95
N ASN A 122 -10.15 -6.30 2.90
CA ASN A 122 -9.91 -7.67 2.47
C ASN A 122 -9.00 -8.44 3.45
N VAL A 123 -7.96 -7.80 3.98
CA VAL A 123 -7.10 -8.43 4.99
C VAL A 123 -7.87 -8.68 6.29
N ALA A 124 -8.73 -7.78 6.70
CA ALA A 124 -9.58 -8.00 7.86
C ALA A 124 -10.56 -9.16 7.66
N LYS A 125 -11.13 -9.31 6.46
CA LYS A 125 -12.06 -10.39 6.13
C LYS A 125 -11.38 -11.74 5.94
N ALA A 126 -10.29 -11.78 5.18
CA ALA A 126 -9.61 -13.02 4.80
C ALA A 126 -8.64 -13.53 5.87
N HIS A 127 -7.96 -12.64 6.58
CA HIS A 127 -6.89 -12.97 7.52
C HIS A 127 -7.21 -12.57 8.97
N GLY A 128 -8.30 -11.84 9.22
CA GLY A 128 -8.68 -11.37 10.55
C GLY A 128 -7.73 -10.33 11.14
N GLY A 129 -6.82 -9.77 10.33
CA GLY A 129 -5.79 -8.82 10.75
C GLY A 129 -6.28 -7.38 10.74
N TYR A 130 -5.65 -6.57 11.59
CA TYR A 130 -5.85 -5.13 11.58
C TYR A 130 -4.82 -4.42 10.70
N SER A 131 -5.08 -3.15 10.43
CA SER A 131 -4.19 -2.32 9.63
C SER A 131 -3.83 -1.05 10.38
N VAL A 132 -2.66 -0.52 10.10
CA VAL A 132 -2.21 0.77 10.62
C VAL A 132 -1.83 1.65 9.43
N PHE A 133 -2.35 2.87 9.42
CA PHE A 133 -2.03 3.86 8.39
C PHE A 133 -1.23 5.00 9.01
N ALA A 134 -0.04 5.25 8.50
CA ALA A 134 0.81 6.37 8.88
C ALA A 134 0.81 7.44 7.78
N GLY A 135 0.19 8.58 8.06
CA GLY A 135 0.25 9.77 7.23
C GLY A 135 1.50 10.58 7.54
N VAL A 136 2.44 10.60 6.60
CA VAL A 136 3.77 11.19 6.80
C VAL A 136 3.98 12.35 5.84
N GLY A 137 3.91 13.57 6.34
CA GLY A 137 4.27 14.78 5.61
C GLY A 137 3.37 15.11 4.41
N GLU A 138 2.22 14.50 4.31
CA GLU A 138 1.22 14.79 3.26
C GLU A 138 0.25 15.88 3.70
N ARG A 139 -0.69 16.23 2.84
CA ARG A 139 -1.66 17.28 3.13
C ARG A 139 -2.63 16.83 4.22
N THR A 140 -2.83 17.67 5.22
CA THR A 140 -3.79 17.40 6.32
C THR A 140 -5.20 17.16 5.79
N ARG A 141 -5.62 17.87 4.76
CA ARG A 141 -6.91 17.68 4.12
C ARG A 141 -7.07 16.26 3.57
N GLU A 142 -6.07 15.74 2.87
CA GLU A 142 -6.12 14.37 2.30
C GLU A 142 -6.22 13.32 3.41
N GLY A 143 -5.53 13.54 4.53
CA GLY A 143 -5.65 12.66 5.70
C GLY A 143 -7.04 12.68 6.33
N ASN A 144 -7.66 13.85 6.38
CA ASN A 144 -9.03 14.00 6.87
C ASN A 144 -10.06 13.36 5.92
N ASP A 145 -9.90 13.59 4.62
CA ASP A 145 -10.75 12.97 3.59
C ASP A 145 -10.67 11.43 3.69
N LEU A 146 -9.45 10.87 3.81
CA LEU A 146 -9.24 9.43 3.99
C LEU A 146 -9.97 8.89 5.25
N TYR A 147 -9.89 9.60 6.35
CA TYR A 147 -10.58 9.19 7.58
C TYR A 147 -12.12 9.13 7.37
N HIS A 148 -12.70 10.14 6.76
CA HIS A 148 -14.13 10.16 6.46
C HIS A 148 -14.53 9.06 5.48
N GLU A 149 -13.76 8.81 4.45
CA GLU A 149 -13.98 7.70 3.53
C GLU A 149 -13.90 6.33 4.22
N MET A 150 -12.98 6.15 5.17
CA MET A 150 -12.90 4.95 6.00
C MET A 150 -14.12 4.76 6.90
N VAL A 151 -14.69 5.84 7.40
CA VAL A 151 -15.93 5.79 8.19
C VAL A 151 -17.13 5.43 7.29
N GLU A 152 -17.25 6.08 6.14
CA GLU A 152 -18.33 5.82 5.18
C GLU A 152 -18.31 4.39 4.63
N SER A 153 -17.12 3.85 4.37
CA SER A 153 -16.93 2.47 3.88
C SER A 153 -17.05 1.40 4.97
N GLY A 154 -17.18 1.80 6.24
CA GLY A 154 -17.28 0.89 7.37
C GLY A 154 -15.96 0.25 7.82
N VAL A 155 -14.82 0.73 7.33
CA VAL A 155 -13.49 0.33 7.81
C VAL A 155 -13.24 0.83 9.22
N ILE A 156 -13.69 2.05 9.51
CA ILE A 156 -13.71 2.64 10.85
C ILE A 156 -15.16 2.81 11.29
N LYS A 157 -15.44 2.39 12.52
CA LYS A 157 -16.75 2.53 13.17
C LYS A 157 -16.66 3.51 14.31
N THR A 158 -17.47 4.56 14.25
CA THR A 158 -17.53 5.60 15.28
C THR A 158 -18.42 5.22 16.46
N ASP A 159 -19.36 4.32 16.24
CA ASP A 159 -20.42 3.94 17.18
C ASP A 159 -20.17 2.57 17.84
N GLY A 160 -18.97 2.32 18.27
CA GLY A 160 -18.66 1.08 18.99
C GLY A 160 -17.51 0.26 18.40
N PRO A 161 -17.39 -1.01 18.81
CA PRO A 161 -16.31 -1.87 18.36
C PRO A 161 -16.46 -2.29 16.88
N GLY A 162 -15.38 -2.68 16.26
CA GLY A 162 -15.34 -3.22 14.89
C GLY A 162 -14.55 -2.40 13.89
N SER A 163 -13.85 -1.36 14.34
CA SER A 163 -12.86 -0.69 13.49
C SER A 163 -11.72 -1.63 13.11
N LYS A 164 -11.27 -1.55 11.86
CA LYS A 164 -10.25 -2.44 11.28
C LYS A 164 -8.89 -1.78 11.15
N ALA A 165 -8.81 -0.48 11.39
CA ALA A 165 -7.61 0.31 11.21
C ALA A 165 -7.39 1.31 12.35
N ALA A 166 -6.10 1.58 12.63
CA ALA A 166 -5.64 2.71 13.43
C ALA A 166 -4.88 3.69 12.53
N LEU A 167 -4.98 4.98 12.82
CA LEU A 167 -4.37 6.04 12.04
C LEU A 167 -3.37 6.82 12.89
N VAL A 168 -2.23 7.15 12.31
CA VAL A 168 -1.22 8.00 12.94
C VAL A 168 -0.81 9.08 11.95
N TYR A 169 -1.00 10.34 12.31
CA TYR A 169 -0.74 11.46 11.42
C TYR A 169 0.39 12.36 11.92
N GLY A 170 1.35 12.63 11.06
CA GLY A 170 2.37 13.67 11.16
C GLY A 170 2.48 14.37 9.82
N GLN A 171 1.48 15.17 9.49
CA GLN A 171 1.30 15.77 8.16
C GLN A 171 2.19 17.01 7.97
N MET A 172 2.06 17.68 6.83
CA MET A 172 2.95 18.78 6.45
C MET A 172 2.87 20.03 7.35
N ASN A 173 1.82 20.16 8.15
CA ASN A 173 1.68 21.21 9.15
C ASN A 173 2.51 20.99 10.41
N GLU A 174 3.02 19.77 10.61
CA GLU A 174 3.83 19.39 11.75
C GLU A 174 5.31 19.75 11.56
N PRO A 175 6.06 20.00 12.64
CA PRO A 175 7.50 20.24 12.54
C PRO A 175 8.28 19.01 12.05
N PRO A 176 9.50 19.19 11.53
CA PRO A 176 10.26 18.08 10.96
C PRO A 176 10.57 16.97 11.97
N GLY A 177 10.66 17.27 13.26
CA GLY A 177 10.80 16.27 14.31
C GLY A 177 9.64 15.28 14.33
N ALA A 178 8.40 15.77 14.27
CA ALA A 178 7.21 14.95 14.21
C ALA A 178 7.13 14.15 12.91
N ARG A 179 7.30 14.81 11.77
CA ARG A 179 7.24 14.16 10.45
C ARG A 179 8.29 13.05 10.28
N SER A 180 9.46 13.21 10.87
CA SER A 180 10.53 12.21 10.81
C SER A 180 10.32 10.99 11.71
N ARG A 181 9.38 11.03 12.63
CA ARG A 181 9.15 9.97 13.63
C ARG A 181 7.77 9.32 13.56
N VAL A 182 6.80 9.95 12.93
CA VAL A 182 5.43 9.45 12.89
C VAL A 182 5.30 8.07 12.24
N ALA A 183 6.12 7.77 11.24
CA ALA A 183 6.15 6.42 10.65
C ALA A 183 6.58 5.36 11.67
N LEU A 184 7.51 5.69 12.55
CA LEU A 184 7.94 4.80 13.64
C LEU A 184 6.82 4.59 14.66
N THR A 185 6.01 5.60 14.93
CA THR A 185 4.84 5.49 15.79
C THR A 185 3.83 4.51 15.19
N GLY A 186 3.50 4.67 13.93
CA GLY A 186 2.59 3.76 13.22
C GLY A 186 3.10 2.33 13.20
N LEU A 187 4.39 2.16 12.91
CA LEU A 187 5.02 0.84 12.93
C LEU A 187 4.98 0.18 14.32
N THR A 188 5.13 0.96 15.37
CA THR A 188 5.03 0.47 16.76
C THR A 188 3.64 -0.06 17.08
N LEU A 189 2.58 0.60 16.60
CA LEU A 189 1.22 0.07 16.73
C LEU A 189 1.07 -1.26 15.98
N ALA A 190 1.61 -1.35 14.77
CA ALA A 190 1.57 -2.57 13.96
C ALA A 190 2.33 -3.72 14.62
N GLU A 191 3.48 -3.45 15.22
CA GLU A 191 4.29 -4.44 15.94
C GLU A 191 3.56 -5.08 17.12
N TYR A 192 2.72 -4.31 17.82
CA TYR A 192 1.89 -4.88 18.88
C TYR A 192 0.96 -5.98 18.34
N PHE A 193 0.23 -5.71 17.28
CA PHE A 193 -0.71 -6.68 16.70
C PHE A 193 0.00 -7.91 16.12
N ARG A 194 1.20 -7.73 15.55
CA ARG A 194 2.02 -8.85 15.10
C ARG A 194 2.51 -9.72 16.24
N ASP A 195 3.09 -9.11 17.28
CA ASP A 195 3.87 -9.80 18.30
C ASP A 195 3.02 -10.29 19.48
N GLU A 196 1.98 -9.55 19.86
CA GLU A 196 1.12 -9.88 21.00
C GLU A 196 -0.16 -10.62 20.59
N GLU A 197 -0.72 -10.29 19.43
CA GLU A 197 -1.96 -10.89 18.93
C GLU A 197 -1.74 -11.90 17.81
N GLY A 198 -0.51 -12.04 17.32
CA GLY A 198 -0.14 -13.03 16.30
C GLY A 198 -0.83 -12.79 14.96
N GLN A 199 -1.11 -11.56 14.61
CA GLN A 199 -1.86 -11.20 13.42
C GLN A 199 -0.98 -10.98 12.19
N ASP A 200 -1.60 -11.07 11.02
CA ASP A 200 -1.07 -10.57 9.76
C ASP A 200 -1.53 -9.12 9.59
N VAL A 201 -0.63 -8.18 9.83
CA VAL A 201 -0.91 -6.75 9.88
C VAL A 201 -0.52 -6.10 8.56
N LEU A 202 -1.37 -5.20 8.04
CA LEU A 202 -0.99 -4.26 6.99
C LEU A 202 -0.53 -2.94 7.63
N PHE A 203 0.60 -2.45 7.15
CA PHE A 203 1.14 -1.17 7.53
C PHE A 203 1.30 -0.27 6.31
N PHE A 204 0.54 0.82 6.28
CA PHE A 204 0.59 1.80 5.20
C PHE A 204 1.41 3.01 5.60
N VAL A 205 2.26 3.47 4.69
CA VAL A 205 3.04 4.71 4.84
C VAL A 205 2.75 5.61 3.65
N ASP A 206 2.15 6.74 3.89
CA ASP A 206 1.91 7.75 2.87
C ASP A 206 2.46 9.10 3.34
N ASN A 207 3.63 9.47 2.98
CA ASN A 207 4.52 9.01 1.91
C ASN A 207 5.91 8.70 2.49
N ILE A 208 6.55 7.62 2.06
CA ILE A 208 7.88 7.24 2.57
C ILE A 208 8.95 8.26 2.18
N PHE A 209 8.82 8.94 1.04
CA PHE A 209 9.72 10.02 0.65
C PHE A 209 9.72 11.15 1.69
N ARG A 210 8.58 11.48 2.27
CA ARG A 210 8.45 12.52 3.29
C ARG A 210 9.16 12.16 4.59
N PHE A 211 9.23 10.88 4.90
CA PHE A 211 10.06 10.38 6.01
C PHE A 211 11.53 10.73 5.80
N THR A 212 12.08 10.48 4.62
CA THR A 212 13.47 10.83 4.30
C THR A 212 13.70 12.33 4.24
N GLN A 213 12.77 13.08 3.68
CA GLN A 213 12.82 14.53 3.60
C GLN A 213 12.84 15.17 4.99
N ALA A 214 11.95 14.76 5.88
CA ALA A 214 11.94 15.24 7.27
C ALA A 214 13.23 14.87 8.02
N GLY A 215 13.78 13.69 7.75
CA GLY A 215 15.09 13.28 8.26
C GLY A 215 16.23 14.19 7.80
N SER A 216 16.19 14.67 6.57
CA SER A 216 17.19 15.64 6.06
C SER A 216 17.07 17.01 6.75
N GLU A 217 15.85 17.47 6.99
CA GLU A 217 15.59 18.71 7.73
C GLU A 217 16.09 18.61 9.17
N VAL A 218 15.82 17.51 9.86
CA VAL A 218 16.35 17.26 11.22
C VAL A 218 17.87 17.22 11.24
N SER A 219 18.50 16.57 10.26
CA SER A 219 19.94 16.50 10.13
C SER A 219 20.58 17.89 9.96
N ALA A 220 19.95 18.75 9.16
CA ALA A 220 20.37 20.14 8.97
C ALA A 220 20.22 20.95 10.27
N LEU A 221 19.13 20.79 11.00
CA LEU A 221 18.91 21.44 12.30
C LEU A 221 19.95 21.00 13.36
N LEU A 222 20.44 19.77 13.27
CA LEU A 222 21.52 19.26 14.12
C LEU A 222 22.92 19.71 13.67
N GLY A 223 23.02 20.44 12.55
CA GLY A 223 24.29 20.94 12.03
C GLY A 223 25.18 19.86 11.42
N ARG A 224 24.60 18.76 10.95
CA ARG A 224 25.35 17.70 10.26
C ARG A 224 25.70 18.12 8.83
N ILE A 225 26.85 17.70 8.35
CA ILE A 225 27.27 17.95 6.96
C ILE A 225 26.38 17.11 6.04
N PRO A 226 25.69 17.71 5.06
CA PRO A 226 24.81 16.96 4.15
C PRO A 226 25.63 16.07 3.21
N SER A 227 24.99 14.98 2.77
CA SER A 227 25.47 14.10 1.71
C SER A 227 24.98 14.56 0.34
N ALA A 228 25.03 13.69 -0.66
CA ALA A 228 24.59 13.99 -2.02
C ALA A 228 23.15 14.55 -2.05
N VAL A 229 22.91 15.53 -2.91
CA VAL A 229 21.61 16.21 -3.11
C VAL A 229 21.03 16.85 -1.82
N GLY A 230 21.85 17.04 -0.80
CA GLY A 230 21.44 17.66 0.46
C GLY A 230 20.79 16.71 1.47
N TYR A 231 20.75 15.42 1.19
CA TYR A 231 20.23 14.44 2.13
C TYR A 231 21.14 14.21 3.33
N GLN A 232 20.57 13.65 4.41
CA GLN A 232 21.31 13.26 5.59
C GLN A 232 22.37 12.20 5.28
N PRO A 233 23.53 12.22 5.93
CA PRO A 233 24.55 11.18 5.75
C PRO A 233 24.10 9.81 6.26
N THR A 234 23.05 9.78 7.10
CA THR A 234 22.44 8.57 7.69
C THR A 234 21.24 8.05 6.90
N LEU A 235 21.01 8.51 5.66
CA LEU A 235 19.84 8.17 4.85
C LEU A 235 19.60 6.65 4.77
N ALA A 236 20.62 5.90 4.38
CA ALA A 236 20.51 4.45 4.24
C ALA A 236 20.27 3.75 5.60
N THR A 237 20.90 4.23 6.65
CA THR A 237 20.74 3.69 8.01
C THR A 237 19.37 3.99 8.58
N ASP A 238 18.86 5.21 8.40
CA ASP A 238 17.53 5.62 8.85
C ASP A 238 16.44 4.80 8.14
N MET A 239 16.57 4.64 6.83
CA MET A 239 15.65 3.82 6.03
C MET A 239 15.74 2.35 6.44
N GLY A 240 16.94 1.80 6.60
CA GLY A 240 17.15 0.42 7.02
C GLY A 240 16.58 0.14 8.41
N ALA A 241 16.75 1.05 9.36
CA ALA A 241 16.21 0.91 10.71
C ALA A 241 14.67 0.84 10.73
N LEU A 242 13.99 1.57 9.84
CA LEU A 242 12.55 1.46 9.67
C LEU A 242 12.16 0.15 8.97
N GLN A 243 12.78 -0.15 7.83
CA GLN A 243 12.38 -1.24 6.95
C GLN A 243 12.63 -2.63 7.55
N GLU A 244 13.71 -2.83 8.29
CA GLU A 244 14.06 -4.11 8.91
C GLU A 244 13.11 -4.54 10.05
N ARG A 245 12.36 -3.60 10.62
CA ARG A 245 11.30 -3.91 11.59
C ARG A 245 10.05 -4.50 10.92
N ILE A 246 9.90 -4.26 9.62
CA ILE A 246 8.76 -4.73 8.80
C ILE A 246 9.12 -6.11 8.27
N THR A 247 8.66 -7.15 8.94
CA THR A 247 9.02 -8.53 8.60
C THR A 247 8.00 -9.52 9.19
N THR A 248 8.09 -10.76 8.74
CA THR A 248 7.38 -11.89 9.34
C THR A 248 8.19 -12.46 10.49
N THR A 249 7.54 -12.68 11.61
CA THR A 249 8.10 -13.37 12.78
C THR A 249 7.42 -14.73 12.99
N ASN A 250 7.90 -15.49 13.96
CA ASN A 250 7.27 -16.75 14.37
C ASN A 250 5.84 -16.56 14.93
N LYS A 251 5.44 -15.33 15.24
CA LYS A 251 4.14 -14.99 15.83
C LYS A 251 3.14 -14.46 14.82
N GLY A 252 3.57 -13.62 13.90
CA GLY A 252 2.73 -12.97 12.92
C GLY A 252 3.55 -12.21 11.87
N SER A 253 2.90 -11.38 11.06
CA SER A 253 3.57 -10.63 10.01
C SER A 253 3.15 -9.16 9.99
N ILE A 254 4.06 -8.31 9.50
CA ILE A 254 3.75 -6.96 9.04
C ILE A 254 4.10 -6.89 7.56
N THR A 255 3.11 -6.63 6.72
CA THR A 255 3.30 -6.33 5.30
C THR A 255 3.07 -4.85 5.10
N SER A 256 4.03 -4.14 4.52
CA SER A 256 3.89 -2.70 4.30
C SER A 256 3.56 -2.36 2.87
N VAL A 257 2.68 -1.38 2.71
CA VAL A 257 2.41 -0.70 1.44
C VAL A 257 2.84 0.75 1.61
N GLN A 258 3.85 1.15 0.87
CA GLN A 258 4.50 2.44 1.01
C GLN A 258 4.30 3.26 -0.26
N ALA A 259 3.55 4.36 -0.15
CA ALA A 259 3.46 5.30 -1.24
C ALA A 259 4.82 5.97 -1.46
N ILE A 260 5.29 5.98 -2.69
CA ILE A 260 6.59 6.52 -3.07
C ILE A 260 6.38 7.68 -4.03
N TYR A 261 6.89 8.84 -3.66
CA TYR A 261 7.04 9.98 -4.53
C TYR A 261 8.45 10.02 -5.11
N VAL A 262 8.55 10.19 -6.41
CA VAL A 262 9.83 10.29 -7.11
C VAL A 262 10.03 11.75 -7.54
N PRO A 263 10.94 12.51 -6.89
CA PRO A 263 11.18 13.91 -7.23
C PRO A 263 11.61 14.06 -8.68
N ALA A 264 10.92 14.93 -9.43
CA ALA A 264 11.20 15.21 -10.84
C ALA A 264 11.25 13.96 -11.75
N ASP A 265 10.56 12.89 -11.36
CA ASP A 265 10.60 11.58 -12.03
C ASP A 265 12.02 10.97 -12.16
N ASP A 266 12.94 11.42 -11.32
CA ASP A 266 14.32 10.96 -11.29
C ASP A 266 14.50 9.77 -10.34
N LEU A 267 14.52 8.57 -10.88
CA LEU A 267 14.74 7.33 -10.13
C LEU A 267 16.16 7.19 -9.56
N THR A 268 17.09 8.05 -9.98
CA THR A 268 18.46 8.06 -9.47
C THR A 268 18.64 8.95 -8.24
N ASP A 269 17.60 9.71 -7.85
CA ASP A 269 17.60 10.47 -6.61
C ASP A 269 17.85 9.53 -5.41
N PRO A 270 18.72 9.91 -4.46
CA PRO A 270 19.09 9.03 -3.35
C PRO A 270 17.93 8.53 -2.49
N ALA A 271 16.86 9.30 -2.32
CA ALA A 271 15.73 8.90 -1.47
C ALA A 271 14.89 7.78 -2.11
N PRO A 272 14.40 7.89 -3.36
CA PRO A 272 13.78 6.76 -4.04
C PRO A 272 14.73 5.55 -4.15
N ALA A 273 15.98 5.76 -4.52
CA ALA A 273 16.95 4.69 -4.65
C ALA A 273 17.14 3.89 -3.35
N ALA A 274 17.21 4.57 -2.21
CA ALA A 274 17.28 3.91 -0.90
C ALA A 274 15.99 3.14 -0.57
N SER A 275 14.84 3.63 -0.98
CA SER A 275 13.54 2.96 -0.80
C SER A 275 13.42 1.72 -1.67
N PHE A 276 13.80 1.81 -2.95
CA PHE A 276 13.72 0.69 -3.91
C PHE A 276 14.55 -0.52 -3.49
N ALA A 277 15.68 -0.32 -2.82
CA ALA A 277 16.52 -1.41 -2.34
C ALA A 277 15.79 -2.36 -1.38
N HIS A 278 14.75 -1.90 -0.69
CA HIS A 278 13.97 -2.68 0.27
C HIS A 278 12.69 -3.30 -0.28
N LEU A 279 12.27 -2.92 -1.50
CA LEU A 279 10.98 -3.34 -2.04
C LEU A 279 11.01 -4.79 -2.54
N ASP A 280 9.97 -5.54 -2.20
CA ASP A 280 9.71 -6.90 -2.70
C ASP A 280 8.76 -6.89 -3.89
N ALA A 281 7.88 -5.90 -3.97
CA ALA A 281 6.93 -5.72 -5.06
C ALA A 281 6.66 -4.24 -5.32
N THR A 282 6.18 -3.94 -6.52
CA THR A 282 5.69 -2.61 -6.90
C THR A 282 4.30 -2.71 -7.49
N THR A 283 3.41 -1.83 -7.04
CA THR A 283 2.08 -1.63 -7.62
C THR A 283 2.06 -0.25 -8.25
N VAL A 284 1.90 -0.19 -9.56
CA VAL A 284 1.85 1.05 -10.33
C VAL A 284 0.42 1.33 -10.73
N LEU A 285 -0.14 2.45 -10.27
CA LEU A 285 -1.45 2.93 -10.68
C LEU A 285 -1.30 3.86 -11.87
N SER A 286 -1.96 3.53 -12.97
CA SER A 286 -1.85 4.23 -14.25
C SER A 286 -3.06 5.10 -14.53
N ARG A 287 -2.82 6.36 -14.88
CA ARG A 287 -3.87 7.26 -15.34
C ARG A 287 -4.51 6.80 -16.65
N GLN A 288 -3.71 6.27 -17.55
CA GLN A 288 -4.21 5.74 -18.84
C GLN A 288 -5.21 4.60 -18.63
N ILE A 289 -4.95 3.72 -17.68
CA ILE A 289 -5.87 2.62 -17.34
C ILE A 289 -7.12 3.16 -16.66
N ALA A 290 -6.99 4.15 -15.77
CA ALA A 290 -8.13 4.82 -15.15
C ALA A 290 -9.03 5.54 -16.17
N GLU A 291 -8.45 6.15 -17.18
CA GLU A 291 -9.17 6.80 -18.30
C GLU A 291 -9.96 5.81 -19.16
N LEU A 292 -9.55 4.55 -19.21
CA LEU A 292 -10.31 3.45 -19.82
C LEU A 292 -11.45 2.94 -18.94
N GLY A 293 -11.61 3.50 -17.73
CA GLY A 293 -12.60 3.04 -16.75
C GLY A 293 -12.27 1.72 -16.08
N ILE A 294 -11.03 1.25 -16.19
CA ILE A 294 -10.59 -0.01 -15.56
C ILE A 294 -10.11 0.29 -14.14
N TYR A 295 -10.81 -0.25 -13.15
CA TYR A 295 -10.48 -0.13 -11.73
C TYR A 295 -10.43 -1.51 -11.06
N PRO A 296 -9.40 -1.79 -10.20
CA PRO A 296 -8.30 -0.88 -9.85
C PRO A 296 -7.42 -0.58 -11.07
N ALA A 297 -6.93 0.66 -11.16
CA ALA A 297 -6.13 1.12 -12.29
C ALA A 297 -4.66 0.68 -12.20
N VAL A 298 -4.44 -0.54 -11.76
CA VAL A 298 -3.10 -1.15 -11.63
C VAL A 298 -2.58 -1.47 -13.03
N ASP A 299 -1.38 -0.96 -13.34
CA ASP A 299 -0.71 -1.29 -14.58
C ASP A 299 -0.15 -2.71 -14.53
N PRO A 300 -0.65 -3.64 -15.36
CA PRO A 300 -0.26 -5.04 -15.29
C PRO A 300 1.14 -5.31 -15.86
N LEU A 301 1.71 -4.39 -16.62
CA LEU A 301 3.03 -4.51 -17.23
C LEU A 301 4.12 -3.80 -16.42
N ASP A 302 3.80 -2.66 -15.82
CA ASP A 302 4.75 -1.87 -15.02
C ASP A 302 4.79 -2.33 -13.56
N SER A 303 3.76 -3.01 -13.07
CA SER A 303 3.75 -3.60 -11.75
C SER A 303 4.53 -4.91 -11.74
N SER A 304 5.27 -5.16 -10.66
CA SER A 304 6.13 -6.33 -10.56
C SER A 304 6.21 -6.87 -9.13
N SER A 305 6.64 -8.12 -8.98
CA SER A 305 6.90 -8.75 -7.69
C SER A 305 8.01 -9.78 -7.78
N ARG A 306 8.89 -9.77 -6.81
CA ARG A 306 9.89 -10.83 -6.63
C ARG A 306 9.25 -12.17 -6.25
N MET A 307 8.02 -12.15 -5.75
CA MET A 307 7.25 -13.34 -5.39
C MET A 307 6.71 -14.08 -6.60
N LEU A 308 6.65 -13.46 -7.78
CA LEU A 308 6.26 -14.11 -9.02
C LEU A 308 7.44 -14.96 -9.57
N ASP A 309 7.68 -16.05 -8.89
CA ASP A 309 8.73 -17.03 -9.18
C ASP A 309 8.11 -18.44 -9.06
N PRO A 310 8.38 -19.35 -10.01
CA PRO A 310 7.76 -20.69 -10.00
C PRO A 310 8.06 -21.49 -8.74
N ARG A 311 9.16 -21.18 -8.05
CA ARG A 311 9.52 -21.83 -6.77
C ARG A 311 8.68 -21.37 -5.60
N ILE A 312 8.01 -20.20 -5.71
CA ILE A 312 7.19 -19.60 -4.65
C ILE A 312 5.70 -19.80 -4.93
N VAL A 313 5.23 -19.36 -6.10
CA VAL A 313 3.81 -19.42 -6.47
C VAL A 313 3.42 -20.72 -7.19
N GLY A 314 4.38 -21.51 -7.60
CA GLY A 314 4.20 -22.71 -8.42
C GLY A 314 4.25 -22.40 -9.92
N GLU A 315 4.54 -23.44 -10.71
CA GLU A 315 4.68 -23.30 -12.16
C GLU A 315 3.37 -22.88 -12.83
N HIS A 316 2.24 -23.38 -12.37
CA HIS A 316 0.94 -23.07 -12.98
C HIS A 316 0.61 -21.59 -12.88
N HIS A 317 0.65 -21.01 -11.68
CA HIS A 317 0.42 -19.59 -11.49
C HIS A 317 1.42 -18.74 -12.30
N TYR A 318 2.70 -19.07 -12.20
CA TYR A 318 3.76 -18.35 -12.91
C TYR A 318 3.54 -18.34 -14.43
N ASN A 319 3.23 -19.48 -15.02
CA ASN A 319 3.02 -19.60 -16.47
C ASN A 319 1.80 -18.79 -16.92
N ILE A 320 0.68 -18.89 -16.22
CA ILE A 320 -0.52 -18.10 -16.55
C ILE A 320 -0.25 -16.60 -16.44
N ALA A 321 0.43 -16.15 -15.39
CA ALA A 321 0.80 -14.74 -15.23
C ALA A 321 1.70 -14.26 -16.39
N ARG A 322 2.68 -15.07 -16.81
CA ARG A 322 3.56 -14.75 -17.93
C ARG A 322 2.82 -14.67 -19.24
N GLU A 323 1.95 -15.62 -19.54
CA GLU A 323 1.12 -15.61 -20.75
C GLU A 323 0.20 -14.39 -20.80
N VAL A 324 -0.40 -14.00 -19.68
CA VAL A 324 -1.20 -12.77 -19.59
C VAL A 324 -0.35 -11.54 -19.91
N GLN A 325 0.85 -11.45 -19.34
CA GLN A 325 1.77 -10.34 -19.62
C GLN A 325 2.20 -10.30 -21.09
N GLU A 326 2.49 -11.45 -21.70
CA GLU A 326 2.87 -11.55 -23.10
C GLU A 326 1.76 -11.09 -24.04
N VAL A 327 0.52 -11.52 -23.79
CA VAL A 327 -0.66 -11.10 -24.57
C VAL A 327 -0.88 -9.60 -24.44
N LEU A 328 -0.80 -9.04 -23.24
CA LEU A 328 -0.95 -7.61 -23.01
C LEU A 328 0.20 -6.79 -23.64
N GLN A 329 1.43 -7.29 -23.59
CA GLN A 329 2.58 -6.64 -24.22
C GLN A 329 2.47 -6.65 -25.75
N GLN A 330 2.03 -7.75 -26.34
CA GLN A 330 1.78 -7.84 -27.78
C GLN A 330 0.66 -6.87 -28.19
N TYR A 331 -0.42 -6.79 -27.43
CA TYR A 331 -1.48 -5.83 -27.67
C TYR A 331 -0.99 -4.39 -27.62
N LYS A 332 -0.17 -4.04 -26.63
CA LYS A 332 0.45 -2.72 -26.52
C LYS A 332 1.28 -2.37 -27.75
N SER A 333 2.04 -3.33 -28.28
CA SER A 333 2.83 -3.16 -29.51
C SER A 333 1.96 -2.97 -30.75
N LEU A 334 0.76 -3.54 -30.78
CA LEU A 334 -0.17 -3.42 -31.90
C LEU A 334 -1.03 -2.16 -31.85
N GLN A 335 -1.10 -1.47 -30.71
CA GLN A 335 -1.97 -0.29 -30.54
C GLN A 335 -1.63 0.85 -31.51
N ASP A 336 -0.36 1.09 -31.79
CA ASP A 336 0.07 2.11 -32.73
C ASP A 336 -0.36 1.78 -34.17
N ILE A 337 -0.28 0.51 -34.53
CA ILE A 337 -0.73 0.01 -35.84
C ILE A 337 -2.24 0.17 -35.96
N ILE A 338 -2.98 -0.21 -34.91
CA ILE A 338 -4.45 -0.09 -34.87
C ILE A 338 -4.88 1.37 -35.00
N ALA A 339 -4.18 2.28 -34.31
CA ALA A 339 -4.50 3.70 -34.33
C ALA A 339 -4.28 4.36 -35.72
N ILE A 340 -3.29 3.89 -36.46
CA ILE A 340 -2.92 4.47 -37.77
C ILE A 340 -3.65 3.79 -38.94
N LEU A 341 -3.68 2.46 -38.92
CA LEU A 341 -4.17 1.66 -40.06
C LEU A 341 -5.54 1.00 -39.82
N GLY A 342 -5.99 0.95 -38.57
CA GLY A 342 -7.23 0.27 -38.20
C GLY A 342 -7.03 -1.24 -37.95
N MET A 343 -8.09 -1.85 -37.39
CA MET A 343 -8.12 -3.27 -37.03
C MET A 343 -8.07 -4.20 -38.26
N ASP A 344 -8.56 -3.75 -39.39
CA ASP A 344 -8.73 -4.59 -40.60
C ASP A 344 -7.40 -4.97 -41.24
N GLU A 345 -6.35 -4.18 -41.00
CA GLU A 345 -5.00 -4.42 -41.50
C GLU A 345 -4.20 -5.46 -40.69
N LEU A 346 -4.75 -5.89 -39.55
CA LEU A 346 -4.09 -6.93 -38.73
C LEU A 346 -4.29 -8.33 -39.32
N SER A 347 -3.32 -9.21 -39.08
CA SER A 347 -3.48 -10.63 -39.34
C SER A 347 -4.61 -11.22 -38.49
N GLU A 348 -5.19 -12.35 -38.91
CA GLU A 348 -6.25 -13.01 -38.11
C GLU A 348 -5.71 -13.47 -36.74
N GLU A 349 -4.44 -13.82 -36.65
CA GLU A 349 -3.78 -14.16 -35.37
C GLU A 349 -3.69 -12.94 -34.46
N ASP A 350 -3.29 -11.79 -35.00
CA ASP A 350 -3.22 -10.54 -34.24
C ASP A 350 -4.59 -10.05 -33.81
N LYS A 351 -5.60 -10.19 -34.66
CA LYS A 351 -7.01 -9.87 -34.30
C LYS A 351 -7.48 -10.70 -33.11
N LEU A 352 -7.17 -12.00 -33.11
CA LEU A 352 -7.50 -12.88 -32.00
C LEU A 352 -6.76 -12.48 -30.72
N THR A 353 -5.47 -12.17 -30.81
CA THR A 353 -4.68 -11.68 -29.70
C THR A 353 -5.24 -10.39 -29.12
N VAL A 354 -5.61 -9.43 -29.94
CA VAL A 354 -6.24 -8.17 -29.53
C VAL A 354 -7.59 -8.42 -28.83
N ALA A 355 -8.41 -9.30 -29.38
CA ALA A 355 -9.71 -9.64 -28.78
C ALA A 355 -9.55 -10.26 -27.37
N ARG A 356 -8.62 -11.19 -27.21
CA ARG A 356 -8.30 -11.79 -25.90
C ARG A 356 -7.66 -10.81 -24.95
N ALA A 357 -6.72 -9.96 -25.42
CA ALA A 357 -6.10 -8.93 -24.62
C ALA A 357 -7.12 -7.93 -24.04
N ARG A 358 -8.08 -7.50 -24.81
CA ARG A 358 -9.15 -6.61 -24.35
C ARG A 358 -10.02 -7.28 -23.30
N LYS A 359 -10.35 -8.56 -23.46
CA LYS A 359 -11.09 -9.34 -22.45
C LYS A 359 -10.28 -9.47 -21.16
N ILE A 360 -8.96 -9.71 -21.27
CA ILE A 360 -8.05 -9.75 -20.12
C ILE A 360 -8.03 -8.41 -19.40
N GLN A 361 -7.87 -7.29 -20.11
CA GLN A 361 -7.90 -5.97 -19.50
C GLN A 361 -9.19 -5.71 -18.74
N ARG A 362 -10.34 -6.05 -19.35
CA ARG A 362 -11.65 -5.90 -18.69
C ARG A 362 -11.79 -6.80 -17.47
N PHE A 363 -11.29 -8.03 -17.56
CA PHE A 363 -11.35 -9.00 -16.46
C PHE A 363 -10.37 -8.66 -15.31
N LEU A 364 -9.33 -7.88 -15.54
CA LEU A 364 -8.49 -7.31 -14.49
C LEU A 364 -9.25 -6.28 -13.63
N SER A 365 -10.32 -5.68 -14.14
CA SER A 365 -11.20 -4.84 -13.36
C SER A 365 -11.99 -5.67 -12.35
N GLN A 366 -12.32 -5.06 -11.22
CA GLN A 366 -13.00 -5.75 -10.13
C GLN A 366 -13.78 -4.74 -9.29
N PRO A 367 -15.06 -5.04 -8.94
CA PRO A 367 -15.81 -4.19 -8.04
C PRO A 367 -15.27 -4.32 -6.61
N PHE A 368 -15.06 -3.19 -5.95
CA PHE A 368 -14.58 -3.13 -4.58
C PHE A 368 -15.72 -2.94 -3.58
N HIS A 369 -15.60 -3.58 -2.41
CA HIS A 369 -16.56 -3.43 -1.32
C HIS A 369 -16.64 -1.97 -0.84
N VAL A 370 -15.50 -1.32 -0.72
CA VAL A 370 -15.42 0.08 -0.25
C VAL A 370 -15.95 1.09 -1.28
N ALA A 371 -16.17 0.67 -2.52
CA ALA A 371 -16.69 1.50 -3.59
C ALA A 371 -18.17 1.21 -3.93
N GLU A 372 -18.84 0.30 -3.23
CA GLU A 372 -20.24 -0.08 -3.50
C GLU A 372 -21.20 1.12 -3.51
N VAL A 373 -20.97 2.07 -2.61
CA VAL A 373 -21.78 3.29 -2.50
C VAL A 373 -21.69 4.16 -3.75
N PHE A 374 -20.55 4.14 -4.42
CA PHE A 374 -20.29 4.95 -5.63
C PHE A 374 -20.63 4.22 -6.92
N THR A 375 -20.39 2.91 -6.98
CA THR A 375 -20.54 2.12 -8.20
C THR A 375 -21.91 1.46 -8.31
N GLY A 376 -22.61 1.27 -7.19
CA GLY A 376 -23.85 0.50 -7.12
C GLY A 376 -23.67 -1.01 -7.37
N ALA A 377 -22.44 -1.48 -7.54
CA ALA A 377 -22.11 -2.87 -7.76
C ALA A 377 -21.59 -3.50 -6.45
N PRO A 378 -22.05 -4.72 -6.08
CA PRO A 378 -21.54 -5.43 -4.92
C PRO A 378 -20.04 -5.71 -5.07
N GLY A 379 -19.26 -5.44 -4.03
CA GLY A 379 -17.84 -5.74 -4.01
C GLY A 379 -17.55 -7.24 -4.06
N LYS A 380 -16.40 -7.60 -4.61
CA LYS A 380 -15.97 -8.99 -4.77
C LYS A 380 -14.55 -9.18 -4.20
N LEU A 381 -14.42 -10.20 -3.38
CA LEU A 381 -13.16 -10.77 -2.96
C LEU A 381 -12.96 -12.05 -3.73
N VAL A 382 -11.95 -12.11 -4.58
CA VAL A 382 -11.74 -13.25 -5.49
C VAL A 382 -10.59 -14.11 -4.97
N SER A 383 -10.80 -15.42 -4.89
CA SER A 383 -9.74 -16.34 -4.51
C SER A 383 -8.64 -16.40 -5.57
N LEU A 384 -7.43 -16.77 -5.15
CA LEU A 384 -6.32 -16.95 -6.08
C LEU A 384 -6.61 -18.04 -7.13
N GLU A 385 -7.26 -19.13 -6.71
CA GLU A 385 -7.62 -20.24 -7.59
C GLU A 385 -8.59 -19.81 -8.66
N ASP A 386 -9.64 -19.07 -8.30
CA ASP A 386 -10.63 -18.54 -9.26
C ASP A 386 -10.00 -17.52 -10.21
N THR A 387 -9.07 -16.71 -9.72
CA THR A 387 -8.31 -15.76 -10.53
C THR A 387 -7.51 -16.49 -11.60
N ILE A 388 -6.71 -17.45 -11.21
CA ILE A 388 -5.86 -18.23 -12.15
C ILE A 388 -6.73 -18.98 -13.16
N ALA A 389 -7.78 -19.67 -12.71
CA ALA A 389 -8.68 -20.43 -13.59
C ALA A 389 -9.39 -19.53 -14.60
N GLY A 390 -9.84 -18.35 -14.19
CA GLY A 390 -10.52 -17.39 -15.07
C GLY A 390 -9.60 -16.89 -16.18
N PHE A 391 -8.38 -16.46 -15.86
CA PHE A 391 -7.42 -16.00 -16.85
C PHE A 391 -6.93 -17.13 -17.76
N GLU A 392 -6.74 -18.33 -17.22
CA GLU A 392 -6.36 -19.50 -18.01
C GLU A 392 -7.41 -19.80 -19.07
N GLY A 393 -8.69 -19.80 -18.72
CA GLY A 393 -9.78 -20.02 -19.65
C GLY A 393 -9.85 -18.96 -20.77
N ILE A 394 -9.59 -17.69 -20.45
CA ILE A 394 -9.52 -16.63 -21.47
C ILE A 394 -8.34 -16.86 -22.42
N LEU A 395 -7.17 -17.22 -21.91
CA LEU A 395 -5.98 -17.51 -22.71
C LEU A 395 -6.19 -18.70 -23.64
N LYS A 396 -6.86 -19.74 -23.17
CA LYS A 396 -7.18 -20.94 -23.96
C LYS A 396 -8.28 -20.73 -24.99
N GLY A 397 -8.95 -19.60 -24.97
CA GLY A 397 -10.03 -19.25 -25.90
C GLY A 397 -11.38 -19.87 -25.56
N GLU A 398 -11.57 -20.40 -24.37
CA GLU A 398 -12.83 -21.00 -23.92
C GLU A 398 -14.00 -20.00 -23.93
N TYR A 399 -13.69 -18.72 -23.82
CA TYR A 399 -14.64 -17.61 -23.73
C TYR A 399 -14.58 -16.64 -24.92
N ASP A 400 -13.97 -17.05 -26.04
CA ASP A 400 -13.88 -16.23 -27.25
C ASP A 400 -15.25 -15.81 -27.79
N HIS A 401 -16.28 -16.61 -27.54
CA HIS A 401 -17.67 -16.36 -27.96
C HIS A 401 -18.40 -15.30 -27.12
N LEU A 402 -17.87 -14.93 -25.94
CA LEU A 402 -18.48 -13.93 -25.08
C LEU A 402 -18.09 -12.51 -25.48
N PRO A 403 -19.01 -11.53 -25.35
CA PRO A 403 -18.69 -10.14 -25.63
C PRO A 403 -17.70 -9.58 -24.60
N GLU A 404 -16.86 -8.65 -25.01
CA GLU A 404 -15.87 -7.99 -24.18
C GLU A 404 -16.48 -7.36 -22.91
N ALA A 405 -17.65 -6.76 -23.03
CA ALA A 405 -18.36 -6.13 -21.92
C ALA A 405 -18.75 -7.10 -20.77
N ALA A 406 -18.81 -8.39 -21.05
CA ALA A 406 -19.13 -9.41 -20.05
C ALA A 406 -18.02 -9.54 -18.98
N PHE A 407 -16.80 -9.19 -19.32
CA PHE A 407 -15.63 -9.31 -18.43
C PHE A 407 -15.40 -8.07 -17.57
N TYR A 408 -16.18 -7.03 -17.76
CA TYR A 408 -15.99 -5.75 -17.06
C TYR A 408 -16.65 -5.74 -15.68
N LEU A 409 -15.90 -5.37 -14.66
CA LEU A 409 -16.32 -5.27 -13.26
C LEU A 409 -17.07 -6.52 -12.77
N VAL A 410 -16.43 -7.65 -12.93
CA VAL A 410 -16.88 -8.93 -12.39
C VAL A 410 -15.83 -9.51 -11.43
N GLY A 411 -16.23 -10.40 -10.56
CA GLY A 411 -15.32 -11.11 -9.67
C GLY A 411 -14.70 -12.31 -10.36
N THR A 412 -15.47 -13.39 -10.45
CA THR A 412 -15.04 -14.67 -11.05
C THR A 412 -15.44 -14.77 -12.51
N ILE A 413 -14.88 -15.77 -13.20
CA ILE A 413 -15.23 -16.04 -14.61
C ILE A 413 -16.68 -16.48 -14.79
N GLU A 414 -17.26 -17.17 -13.80
CA GLU A 414 -18.66 -17.56 -13.80
C GLU A 414 -19.58 -16.35 -13.89
N GLU A 415 -19.24 -15.26 -13.19
CA GLU A 415 -20.00 -14.01 -13.28
C GLU A 415 -19.91 -13.38 -14.68
N ALA A 416 -18.76 -13.48 -15.33
CA ALA A 416 -18.58 -13.04 -16.71
C ALA A 416 -19.44 -13.85 -17.68
N ILE A 417 -19.51 -15.16 -17.49
CA ILE A 417 -20.35 -16.06 -18.29
C ILE A 417 -21.82 -15.71 -18.14
N GLU A 418 -22.29 -15.51 -16.91
CA GLU A 418 -23.70 -15.13 -16.65
C GLU A 418 -24.02 -13.75 -17.25
N LYS A 419 -23.13 -12.79 -17.08
CA LYS A 419 -23.28 -11.45 -17.65
C LYS A 419 -23.32 -11.49 -19.17
N GLY A 420 -22.46 -12.32 -19.79
CA GLY A 420 -22.44 -12.53 -21.23
C GLY A 420 -23.74 -13.12 -21.77
N LYS A 421 -24.32 -14.09 -21.08
CA LYS A 421 -25.64 -14.66 -21.45
C LYS A 421 -26.74 -13.61 -21.41
N LYS A 422 -26.79 -12.79 -20.37
CA LYS A 422 -27.78 -11.69 -20.26
C LYS A 422 -27.61 -10.66 -21.37
N LEU A 423 -26.37 -10.21 -21.64
CA LEU A 423 -26.12 -9.25 -22.73
C LEU A 423 -26.51 -9.80 -24.10
N THR A 424 -26.34 -11.08 -24.33
CA THR A 424 -26.74 -11.71 -25.60
C THR A 424 -28.26 -11.84 -25.72
N GLN A 425 -28.97 -12.09 -24.61
CA GLN A 425 -30.46 -12.15 -24.58
C GLN A 425 -31.09 -10.78 -24.77
N ASP A 426 -30.51 -9.74 -24.18
CA ASP A 426 -30.99 -8.35 -24.30
C ASP A 426 -30.75 -7.77 -25.69
N ALA A 427 -29.81 -8.32 -26.47
CA ALA A 427 -29.48 -7.89 -27.83
C ALA A 427 -30.26 -8.66 -28.90
N ALA A 428 -30.98 -9.71 -28.55
CA ALA A 428 -31.81 -10.53 -29.43
C ALA A 428 -33.30 -10.13 -29.36
#